data_91e3c49c38e661a30665fd61f1d40bd0
#
_entry.id   91e3c49c38e661a30665fd61f1d40bd0
#
_cell.length_a   1.000
_cell.length_b   1.000
_cell.length_c   1.000
_cell.angle_alpha   90.00
_cell.angle_beta   90.00
_cell.angle_gamma   90.00
#
_symmetry.space_group_name_H-M   'P 1'
#
loop_
_entity.id
_entity.type
_entity.pdbx_description
1 polymer ?
#
loop_
_entity_poly.entity_id
_entity_poly.type
_entity_poly.pdbx_seq_one_letter_code
_entity_poly.pdbx_strand_id
1 'polypeptide(L)'
;KAEAQNKKIVRLHTGDPSIYGAVREQMDELDKLGIAYESCPGVSACFGAAASLNLEYTLPEVSQSLIITRMEGKTKVPSKESIESFAAHQTSMAIYLSAGMLGELSKRLIVGGYRKDTPAVIVYKATWPEEESYVCTVESLEETAAEHGITKTALILVGDVIAHRGYEKSRLYAPDFSTEFRQAKE
;
A
#
# COMPACT_ATOMS: atom_id res chain seq x y z
N LYS A 1 13.63 -25.89 20.12
CA LYS A 1 14.58 -26.99 19.77
C LYS A 1 15.84 -26.45 19.09
N ALA A 2 15.74 -25.54 18.11
CA ALA A 2 16.92 -24.99 17.43
C ALA A 2 17.76 -24.11 18.34
N GLU A 3 17.16 -23.32 19.23
CA GLU A 3 17.86 -22.52 20.24
C GLU A 3 18.70 -23.41 21.16
N ALA A 4 18.13 -24.53 21.63
CA ALA A 4 18.87 -25.51 22.44
C ALA A 4 20.05 -26.16 21.71
N GLN A 5 20.17 -25.96 20.40
CA GLN A 5 21.27 -26.45 19.55
C GLN A 5 22.25 -25.32 19.16
N ASN A 6 22.11 -24.12 19.72
CA ASN A 6 22.90 -22.91 19.38
C ASN A 6 22.89 -22.59 17.88
N LYS A 7 21.77 -22.83 17.20
CA LYS A 7 21.62 -22.54 15.77
C LYS A 7 21.03 -21.16 15.57
N LYS A 8 21.59 -20.43 14.58
CA LYS A 8 20.99 -19.19 14.09
C LYS A 8 19.69 -19.52 13.34
N ILE A 9 18.59 -18.92 13.77
CA ILE A 9 17.25 -19.15 13.18
C ILE A 9 16.88 -17.88 12.44
N VAL A 10 16.47 -18.02 11.18
CA VAL A 10 15.94 -16.92 10.36
C VAL A 10 14.56 -17.30 9.89
N ARG A 11 13.58 -16.45 10.17
CA ARG A 11 12.24 -16.56 9.61
C ARG A 11 12.10 -15.54 8.47
N LEU A 12 11.89 -16.04 7.26
CA LEU A 12 11.69 -15.20 6.09
C LEU A 12 10.23 -14.76 5.98
N HIS A 13 10.04 -13.51 5.61
CA HIS A 13 8.76 -12.90 5.26
C HIS A 13 8.84 -12.28 3.88
N THR A 14 7.69 -12.11 3.21
CA THR A 14 7.57 -11.31 2.00
C THR A 14 7.26 -9.86 2.37
N GLY A 15 7.82 -8.91 1.64
CA GLY A 15 7.63 -7.49 1.92
C GLY A 15 8.26 -7.07 3.26
N ASP A 16 7.54 -6.28 4.04
CA ASP A 16 7.91 -5.89 5.39
C ASP A 16 7.05 -6.64 6.41
N PRO A 17 7.64 -7.30 7.42
CA PRO A 17 6.90 -8.10 8.38
C PRO A 17 5.96 -7.28 9.28
N SER A 18 6.17 -5.97 9.41
CA SER A 18 5.33 -5.10 10.24
C SER A 18 3.94 -4.84 9.66
N ILE A 19 3.74 -5.08 8.34
CA ILE A 19 2.46 -4.90 7.65
C ILE A 19 1.83 -6.25 7.34
N TYR A 20 0.78 -6.62 8.07
CA TYR A 20 0.02 -7.87 7.93
C TYR A 20 0.85 -9.16 8.05
N GLY A 21 2.03 -9.08 8.65
CA GLY A 21 2.96 -10.21 8.78
C GLY A 21 2.67 -11.16 9.94
N ALA A 22 1.70 -10.85 10.82
CA ALA A 22 1.38 -11.60 12.04
C ALA A 22 2.62 -11.91 12.91
N VAL A 23 3.59 -10.98 12.92
CA VAL A 23 4.86 -11.20 13.60
C VAL A 23 4.75 -10.99 15.12
N ARG A 24 3.81 -10.12 15.57
CA ARG A 24 3.64 -9.84 17.00
C ARG A 24 3.30 -11.11 17.79
N GLU A 25 2.42 -11.94 17.28
CA GLU A 25 2.06 -13.23 17.89
C GLU A 25 3.27 -14.14 18.08
N GLN A 26 4.21 -14.12 17.13
CA GLN A 26 5.44 -14.93 17.21
C GLN A 26 6.42 -14.36 18.24
N MET A 27 6.55 -13.05 18.28
CA MET A 27 7.38 -12.35 19.28
C MET A 27 6.85 -12.62 20.69
N ASP A 28 5.52 -12.61 20.88
CA ASP A 28 4.90 -12.91 22.17
C ASP A 28 5.23 -14.35 22.66
N GLU A 29 5.32 -15.33 21.75
CA GLU A 29 5.74 -16.68 22.12
C GLU A 29 7.24 -16.76 22.44
N LEU A 30 8.07 -16.01 21.71
CA LEU A 30 9.51 -15.93 21.99
C LEU A 30 9.77 -15.23 23.35
N ASP A 31 9.03 -14.15 23.63
CA ASP A 31 9.10 -13.44 24.91
C ASP A 31 8.80 -14.38 26.10
N LYS A 32 7.75 -15.22 25.99
CA LYS A 32 7.40 -16.21 27.00
C LYS A 32 8.52 -17.24 27.26
N LEU A 33 9.31 -17.52 26.23
CA LEU A 33 10.43 -18.46 26.29
C LEU A 33 11.76 -17.80 26.66
N GLY A 34 11.81 -16.47 26.83
CA GLY A 34 13.02 -15.72 27.09
C GLY A 34 14.02 -15.73 25.92
N ILE A 35 13.54 -15.93 24.69
CA ILE A 35 14.38 -16.00 23.48
C ILE A 35 14.49 -14.62 22.86
N ALA A 36 15.71 -14.08 22.77
CA ALA A 36 15.98 -12.81 22.09
C ALA A 36 15.75 -12.90 20.58
N TYR A 37 15.20 -11.86 20.00
CA TYR A 37 14.96 -11.74 18.56
C TYR A 37 15.19 -10.31 18.07
N GLU A 38 15.35 -10.18 16.77
CA GLU A 38 15.42 -8.90 16.09
C GLU A 38 14.61 -8.96 14.79
N SER A 39 14.07 -7.83 14.37
CA SER A 39 13.37 -7.69 13.09
C SER A 39 14.24 -6.92 12.10
N CYS A 40 14.40 -7.47 10.91
CA CYS A 40 15.02 -6.79 9.79
C CYS A 40 13.93 -6.15 8.94
N PRO A 41 13.99 -4.83 8.65
CA PRO A 41 13.00 -4.17 7.80
C PRO A 41 13.09 -4.67 6.36
N GLY A 42 11.94 -4.66 5.68
CA GLY A 42 11.81 -5.02 4.29
C GLY A 42 11.09 -3.94 3.47
N VAL A 43 10.92 -4.18 2.17
CA VAL A 43 10.15 -3.29 1.30
C VAL A 43 8.74 -3.85 1.17
N SER A 44 7.75 -3.17 1.72
CA SER A 44 6.36 -3.59 1.61
C SER A 44 5.86 -3.48 0.17
N ALA A 45 4.92 -4.35 -0.23
CA ALA A 45 4.41 -4.45 -1.59
C ALA A 45 3.89 -3.11 -2.15
N CYS A 46 3.36 -2.21 -1.32
CA CYS A 46 2.92 -0.89 -1.79
C CYS A 46 4.09 -0.05 -2.33
N PHE A 47 5.26 -0.12 -1.71
CA PHE A 47 6.44 0.60 -2.20
C PHE A 47 7.08 -0.11 -3.40
N GLY A 48 7.03 -1.45 -3.43
CA GLY A 48 7.44 -2.21 -4.61
C GLY A 48 6.58 -1.86 -5.83
N ALA A 49 5.26 -1.84 -5.67
CA ALA A 49 4.33 -1.45 -6.72
C ALA A 49 4.51 0.02 -7.16
N ALA A 50 4.73 0.93 -6.21
CA ALA A 50 5.01 2.33 -6.56
C ALA A 50 6.30 2.46 -7.39
N ALA A 51 7.35 1.70 -7.04
CA ALA A 51 8.61 1.70 -7.79
C ALA A 51 8.43 1.19 -9.23
N SER A 52 7.67 0.10 -9.44
CA SER A 52 7.42 -0.44 -10.77
C SER A 52 6.57 0.49 -11.63
N LEU A 53 5.71 1.30 -11.01
CA LEU A 53 4.86 2.28 -11.69
C LEU A 53 5.51 3.68 -11.83
N ASN A 54 6.71 3.89 -11.27
CA ASN A 54 7.31 5.21 -11.11
C ASN A 54 6.35 6.21 -10.42
N LEU A 55 5.61 5.73 -9.42
CA LEU A 55 4.58 6.46 -8.71
C LEU A 55 5.12 7.08 -7.41
N GLU A 56 4.82 8.36 -7.18
CA GLU A 56 4.92 9.00 -5.88
C GLU A 56 3.53 9.16 -5.26
N TYR A 57 3.32 8.63 -4.05
CA TYR A 57 2.03 8.72 -3.35
C TYR A 57 1.70 10.14 -2.87
N THR A 58 2.70 10.99 -2.76
CA THR A 58 2.61 12.30 -2.10
C THR A 58 2.97 13.43 -3.06
N LEU A 59 2.05 13.77 -3.95
CA LEU A 59 2.21 14.88 -4.87
C LEU A 59 1.59 16.16 -4.29
N PRO A 60 2.31 17.31 -4.30
CA PRO A 60 1.76 18.59 -3.86
C PRO A 60 0.42 18.91 -4.53
N GLU A 61 -0.52 19.45 -3.77
CA GLU A 61 -1.90 19.81 -4.18
C GLU A 61 -2.79 18.64 -4.62
N VAL A 62 -2.27 17.41 -4.70
CA VAL A 62 -3.04 16.20 -5.06
C VAL A 62 -3.28 15.33 -3.85
N SER A 63 -2.24 14.88 -3.18
CA SER A 63 -2.31 14.11 -1.95
C SER A 63 -1.00 14.20 -1.19
N GLN A 64 -1.07 14.31 0.15
CA GLN A 64 0.11 14.35 1.03
C GLN A 64 0.08 13.19 2.04
N SER A 65 -0.78 12.19 1.82
CA SER A 65 -0.95 11.06 2.72
C SER A 65 -1.11 9.76 1.95
N LEU A 66 -0.67 8.67 2.56
CA LEU A 66 -0.91 7.31 2.09
C LEU A 66 -1.62 6.52 3.18
N ILE A 67 -2.80 5.99 2.89
CA ILE A 67 -3.52 5.06 3.75
C ILE A 67 -3.23 3.64 3.28
N ILE A 68 -2.63 2.84 4.15
CA ILE A 68 -2.43 1.40 3.94
C ILE A 68 -3.51 0.67 4.71
N THR A 69 -4.35 -0.09 4.00
CA THR A 69 -5.50 -0.77 4.61
C THR A 69 -5.85 -2.07 3.88
N ARG A 70 -6.92 -2.72 4.31
CA ARG A 70 -7.51 -3.89 3.67
C ARG A 70 -9.03 -3.89 3.82
N MET A 71 -9.72 -4.65 2.99
CA MET A 71 -11.12 -4.97 3.20
C MET A 71 -11.29 -5.89 4.42
N GLU A 72 -12.43 -5.79 5.07
CA GLU A 72 -12.91 -6.81 5.98
C GLU A 72 -13.20 -8.09 5.18
N GLY A 73 -12.66 -9.20 5.64
CA GLY A 73 -12.86 -10.51 5.05
C GLY A 73 -13.21 -11.54 6.14
N LYS A 74 -12.47 -12.64 6.22
CA LYS A 74 -12.64 -13.63 7.30
C LYS A 74 -12.32 -13.06 8.69
N THR A 75 -11.48 -12.04 8.75
CA THR A 75 -11.14 -11.32 9.98
C THR A 75 -11.70 -9.91 9.91
N LYS A 76 -12.24 -9.46 11.03
CA LYS A 76 -12.85 -8.13 11.16
C LYS A 76 -11.83 -7.01 11.03
N VAL A 77 -12.30 -5.85 10.60
CA VAL A 77 -11.59 -4.57 10.66
C VAL A 77 -12.37 -3.68 11.65
N PRO A 78 -11.69 -2.90 12.49
CA PRO A 78 -12.39 -1.93 13.35
C PRO A 78 -13.31 -1.02 12.54
N SER A 79 -14.52 -0.73 13.03
CA SER A 79 -15.52 0.05 12.28
C SER A 79 -15.03 1.43 11.85
N LYS A 80 -14.14 2.04 12.63
CA LYS A 80 -13.50 3.33 12.30
C LYS A 80 -12.47 3.23 11.16
N GLU A 81 -12.05 2.02 10.83
CA GLU A 81 -11.08 1.72 9.77
C GLU A 81 -11.74 1.07 8.56
N SER A 82 -13.05 1.25 8.40
CA SER A 82 -13.76 0.78 7.21
C SER A 82 -13.25 1.49 5.94
N ILE A 83 -13.39 0.85 4.80
CA ILE A 83 -13.01 1.44 3.51
C ILE A 83 -13.72 2.78 3.31
N GLU A 84 -15.01 2.89 3.65
CA GLU A 84 -15.80 4.12 3.52
C GLU A 84 -15.24 5.23 4.40
N SER A 85 -14.84 4.90 5.64
CA SER A 85 -14.25 5.86 6.56
C SER A 85 -12.92 6.43 6.04
N PHE A 86 -12.06 5.57 5.51
CA PHE A 86 -10.79 6.01 4.93
C PHE A 86 -10.96 6.70 3.58
N ALA A 87 -11.89 6.25 2.76
CA ALA A 87 -12.20 6.86 1.46
C ALA A 87 -12.70 8.32 1.58
N ALA A 88 -13.30 8.69 2.71
CA ALA A 88 -13.73 10.07 2.98
C ALA A 88 -12.57 11.09 2.94
N HIS A 89 -11.34 10.65 3.13
CA HIS A 89 -10.16 11.52 3.03
C HIS A 89 -9.72 11.77 1.59
N GLN A 90 -10.15 10.96 0.61
CA GLN A 90 -9.83 11.08 -0.82
C GLN A 90 -8.32 11.20 -1.11
N THR A 91 -7.49 10.60 -0.27
CA THR A 91 -6.03 10.60 -0.36
C THR A 91 -5.54 9.36 -1.12
N SER A 92 -4.22 9.18 -1.26
CA SER A 92 -3.67 7.94 -1.81
C SER A 92 -3.98 6.75 -0.91
N MET A 93 -4.43 5.64 -1.48
CA MET A 93 -4.68 4.40 -0.74
C MET A 93 -3.95 3.21 -1.36
N ALA A 94 -3.39 2.34 -0.52
CA ALA A 94 -2.85 1.04 -0.88
C ALA A 94 -3.64 -0.05 -0.14
N ILE A 95 -4.39 -0.87 -0.88
CA ILE A 95 -5.37 -1.79 -0.32
C ILE A 95 -4.90 -3.23 -0.53
N TYR A 96 -4.57 -3.87 0.58
CA TYR A 96 -4.01 -5.22 0.66
C TYR A 96 -5.11 -6.27 0.78
N LEU A 97 -4.78 -7.54 0.49
CA LEU A 97 -5.60 -8.72 0.80
C LEU A 97 -7.05 -8.66 0.27
N SER A 98 -7.32 -7.85 -0.76
CA SER A 98 -8.67 -7.52 -1.20
C SER A 98 -8.95 -7.86 -2.67
N ALA A 99 -8.01 -8.49 -3.37
CA ALA A 99 -8.12 -8.80 -4.80
C ALA A 99 -9.35 -9.67 -5.18
N GLY A 100 -9.86 -10.46 -4.26
CA GLY A 100 -11.07 -11.26 -4.48
C GLY A 100 -12.39 -10.54 -4.18
N MET A 101 -12.36 -9.23 -3.87
CA MET A 101 -13.53 -8.46 -3.41
C MET A 101 -13.65 -7.11 -4.14
N LEU A 102 -13.17 -7.00 -5.38
CA LEU A 102 -13.01 -5.70 -6.04
C LEU A 102 -14.34 -5.01 -6.37
N GLY A 103 -15.39 -5.75 -6.66
CA GLY A 103 -16.72 -5.18 -6.87
C GLY A 103 -17.30 -4.55 -5.59
N GLU A 104 -17.10 -5.19 -4.45
CA GLU A 104 -17.49 -4.63 -3.16
C GLU A 104 -16.59 -3.47 -2.76
N LEU A 105 -15.27 -3.59 -3.01
CA LEU A 105 -14.31 -2.53 -2.76
C LEU A 105 -14.67 -1.26 -3.54
N SER A 106 -14.96 -1.37 -4.84
CA SER A 106 -15.38 -0.27 -5.70
C SER A 106 -16.59 0.48 -5.10
N LYS A 107 -17.63 -0.26 -4.73
CA LYS A 107 -18.84 0.31 -4.12
C LYS A 107 -18.52 1.08 -2.84
N ARG A 108 -17.72 0.51 -1.95
CA ARG A 108 -17.35 1.14 -0.67
C ARG A 108 -16.48 2.39 -0.86
N LEU A 109 -15.57 2.37 -1.81
CA LEU A 109 -14.76 3.55 -2.16
C LEU A 109 -15.64 4.70 -2.65
N ILE A 110 -16.62 4.41 -3.52
CA ILE A 110 -17.57 5.41 -4.04
C ILE A 110 -18.48 5.94 -2.91
N VAL A 111 -19.03 5.06 -2.07
CA VAL A 111 -19.83 5.46 -0.92
C VAL A 111 -19.05 6.33 0.04
N GLY A 112 -17.75 6.05 0.22
CA GLY A 112 -16.87 6.83 1.07
C GLY A 112 -16.42 8.17 0.49
N GLY A 113 -16.68 8.45 -0.80
CA GLY A 113 -16.45 9.77 -1.40
C GLY A 113 -15.54 9.82 -2.61
N TYR A 114 -14.91 8.72 -3.00
CA TYR A 114 -14.16 8.72 -4.27
C TYR A 114 -15.12 8.85 -5.46
N ARG A 115 -14.70 9.61 -6.46
CA ARG A 115 -15.41 9.66 -7.74
C ARG A 115 -15.28 8.31 -8.44
N LYS A 116 -16.25 7.98 -9.27
CA LYS A 116 -16.24 6.76 -10.09
C LYS A 116 -15.03 6.68 -11.02
N ASP A 117 -14.66 7.83 -11.58
CA ASP A 117 -13.53 8.01 -12.49
C ASP A 117 -12.18 8.23 -11.79
N THR A 118 -12.14 8.18 -10.45
CA THR A 118 -10.87 8.27 -9.72
C THR A 118 -9.92 7.20 -10.21
N PRO A 119 -8.68 7.55 -10.57
CA PRO A 119 -7.70 6.59 -11.04
C PRO A 119 -7.41 5.50 -10.00
N ALA A 120 -7.31 4.28 -10.49
CA ALA A 120 -6.90 3.11 -9.74
C ALA A 120 -5.93 2.26 -10.56
N VAL A 121 -5.16 1.43 -9.92
CA VAL A 121 -4.32 0.43 -10.57
C VAL A 121 -4.30 -0.87 -9.78
N ILE A 122 -4.43 -1.98 -10.47
CA ILE A 122 -4.26 -3.32 -9.93
C ILE A 122 -2.85 -3.77 -10.28
N VAL A 123 -2.01 -3.99 -9.29
CA VAL A 123 -0.64 -4.50 -9.48
C VAL A 123 -0.60 -5.95 -9.04
N TYR A 124 -0.55 -6.84 -10.01
CA TYR A 124 -0.46 -8.28 -9.81
C TYR A 124 0.99 -8.67 -9.60
N LYS A 125 1.26 -9.46 -8.55
CA LYS A 125 2.60 -9.96 -8.22
C LYS A 125 3.70 -8.88 -8.25
N ALA A 126 3.46 -7.72 -7.63
CA ALA A 126 4.44 -6.62 -7.57
C ALA A 126 5.86 -7.12 -7.27
N THR A 127 6.85 -6.74 -8.08
CA THR A 127 8.27 -7.12 -8.02
C THR A 127 8.62 -8.58 -8.36
N TRP A 128 7.66 -9.37 -8.76
CA TRP A 128 7.91 -10.74 -9.26
C TRP A 128 8.23 -10.72 -10.76
N PRO A 129 8.85 -11.79 -11.30
CA PRO A 129 9.08 -11.88 -12.75
C PRO A 129 7.81 -11.79 -13.60
N GLU A 130 6.68 -12.24 -13.04
CA GLU A 130 5.36 -12.21 -13.70
C GLU A 130 4.52 -11.01 -13.23
N GLU A 131 5.16 -9.90 -12.84
CA GLU A 131 4.46 -8.67 -12.50
C GLU A 131 3.69 -8.14 -13.71
N GLU A 132 2.44 -7.77 -13.44
CA GLU A 132 1.58 -7.07 -14.39
C GLU A 132 0.82 -5.96 -13.68
N SER A 133 0.56 -4.86 -14.36
CA SER A 133 -0.17 -3.73 -13.82
C SER A 133 -1.25 -3.25 -14.78
N TYR A 134 -2.46 -2.99 -14.25
CA TYR A 134 -3.63 -2.61 -15.01
C TYR A 134 -4.20 -1.32 -14.47
N VAL A 135 -3.99 -0.23 -15.21
CA VAL A 135 -4.55 1.08 -14.88
C VAL A 135 -6.03 1.08 -15.23
N CYS A 136 -6.85 1.50 -14.31
CA CYS A 136 -8.30 1.52 -14.43
C CYS A 136 -8.89 2.68 -13.61
N THR A 137 -10.18 2.63 -13.35
CA THR A 137 -10.86 3.56 -12.43
C THR A 137 -11.46 2.81 -11.25
N VAL A 138 -11.86 3.54 -10.22
CA VAL A 138 -12.56 2.94 -9.07
C VAL A 138 -13.80 2.17 -9.53
N GLU A 139 -14.57 2.68 -10.50
CA GLU A 139 -15.78 2.01 -11.01
C GLU A 139 -15.46 0.72 -11.77
N SER A 140 -14.33 0.66 -12.50
CA SER A 140 -13.98 -0.47 -13.37
C SER A 140 -13.08 -1.52 -12.71
N LEU A 141 -12.79 -1.42 -11.41
CA LEU A 141 -11.91 -2.36 -10.69
C LEU A 141 -12.32 -3.83 -10.87
N GLU A 142 -13.63 -4.14 -10.74
CA GLU A 142 -14.14 -5.51 -10.85
C GLU A 142 -14.00 -6.05 -12.27
N GLU A 143 -14.41 -5.26 -13.25
CA GLU A 143 -14.33 -5.62 -14.67
C GLU A 143 -12.87 -5.87 -15.09
N THR A 144 -11.98 -4.94 -14.76
CA THR A 144 -10.54 -5.07 -15.07
C THR A 144 -9.95 -6.33 -14.45
N ALA A 145 -10.28 -6.65 -13.21
CA ALA A 145 -9.79 -7.87 -12.58
C ALA A 145 -10.35 -9.14 -13.23
N ALA A 146 -11.61 -9.12 -13.64
CA ALA A 146 -12.25 -10.25 -14.31
C ALA A 146 -11.64 -10.50 -15.69
N GLU A 147 -11.39 -9.45 -16.48
CA GLU A 147 -10.75 -9.55 -17.81
C GLU A 147 -9.36 -10.18 -17.75
N HIS A 148 -8.61 -9.92 -16.67
CA HIS A 148 -7.25 -10.42 -16.48
C HIS A 148 -7.15 -11.61 -15.52
N GLY A 149 -8.28 -12.16 -15.08
CA GLY A 149 -8.33 -13.35 -14.22
C GLY A 149 -7.71 -13.15 -12.82
N ILE A 150 -7.70 -11.91 -12.30
CA ILE A 150 -7.06 -11.56 -11.04
C ILE A 150 -8.03 -11.81 -9.88
N THR A 151 -7.70 -12.78 -9.03
CA THR A 151 -8.49 -13.11 -7.82
C THR A 151 -7.67 -13.09 -6.53
N LYS A 152 -6.34 -13.02 -6.64
CA LYS A 152 -5.41 -13.06 -5.51
C LYS A 152 -4.05 -12.45 -5.92
N THR A 153 -3.18 -12.25 -4.93
CA THR A 153 -1.78 -11.83 -5.11
C THR A 153 -1.67 -10.50 -5.89
N ALA A 154 -2.63 -9.61 -5.67
CA ALA A 154 -2.63 -8.28 -6.25
C ALA A 154 -2.82 -7.22 -5.15
N LEU A 155 -2.16 -6.09 -5.35
CA LEU A 155 -2.32 -4.88 -4.59
C LEU A 155 -3.16 -3.89 -5.39
N ILE A 156 -4.06 -3.19 -4.73
CA ILE A 156 -4.89 -2.17 -5.35
C ILE A 156 -4.42 -0.81 -4.85
N LEU A 157 -4.06 0.07 -5.77
CA LEU A 157 -3.73 1.46 -5.47
C LEU A 157 -4.86 2.34 -6.01
N VAL A 158 -5.23 3.36 -5.23
CA VAL A 158 -6.31 4.30 -5.56
C VAL A 158 -5.87 5.72 -5.25
N GLY A 159 -6.17 6.65 -6.13
CA GLY A 159 -5.96 8.07 -5.90
C GLY A 159 -5.56 8.85 -7.16
N ASP A 160 -5.80 10.14 -7.13
CA ASP A 160 -5.51 11.04 -8.26
C ASP A 160 -4.01 11.13 -8.60
N VAL A 161 -3.12 10.75 -7.67
CA VAL A 161 -1.67 10.67 -7.92
C VAL A 161 -1.30 9.72 -9.06
N ILE A 162 -2.12 8.68 -9.32
CA ILE A 162 -1.91 7.71 -10.39
C ILE A 162 -2.00 8.36 -11.79
N ALA A 163 -2.73 9.46 -11.91
CA ALA A 163 -2.85 10.18 -13.17
C ALA A 163 -1.58 10.96 -13.55
N HIS A 164 -0.60 11.10 -12.67
CA HIS A 164 0.65 11.87 -12.87
C HIS A 164 0.43 13.30 -13.38
N ARG A 165 -0.67 13.96 -12.96
CA ARG A 165 -1.05 15.30 -13.41
C ARG A 165 -1.74 16.09 -12.30
N GLY A 166 -1.87 17.39 -12.50
CA GLY A 166 -2.58 18.28 -11.55
C GLY A 166 -1.79 18.59 -10.28
N TYR A 167 -0.47 18.34 -10.27
CA TYR A 167 0.39 18.65 -9.14
C TYR A 167 1.28 19.87 -9.41
N GLU A 168 1.64 20.55 -8.34
CA GLU A 168 2.65 21.60 -8.36
C GLU A 168 4.04 21.05 -8.08
N LYS A 169 5.07 21.70 -8.61
CA LYS A 169 6.45 21.34 -8.28
C LYS A 169 6.72 21.61 -6.81
N SER A 170 7.41 20.68 -6.16
CA SER A 170 7.88 20.88 -4.78
C SER A 170 8.74 22.14 -4.70
N ARG A 171 8.32 23.11 -3.90
CA ARG A 171 9.07 24.34 -3.66
C ARG A 171 10.42 24.09 -3.00
N LEU A 172 10.55 22.99 -2.26
CA LEU A 172 11.80 22.61 -1.58
C LEU A 172 12.99 22.50 -2.54
N TYR A 173 12.74 22.10 -3.79
CA TYR A 173 13.77 21.95 -4.83
C TYR A 173 13.80 23.14 -5.81
N ALA A 174 12.92 24.11 -5.66
CA ALA A 174 12.91 25.30 -6.51
C ALA A 174 14.18 26.13 -6.33
N PRO A 175 14.76 26.73 -7.40
CA PRO A 175 15.97 27.53 -7.30
C PRO A 175 15.81 28.75 -6.38
N ASP A 176 14.62 29.32 -6.33
CA ASP A 176 14.23 30.48 -5.53
C ASP A 176 13.86 30.17 -4.08
N PHE A 177 14.01 28.89 -3.64
CA PHE A 177 13.72 28.46 -2.27
C PHE A 177 14.98 28.24 -1.46
N SER A 178 15.15 29.00 -0.38
CA SER A 178 16.27 28.82 0.57
C SER A 178 15.97 27.73 1.58
N THR A 179 16.95 26.90 1.87
CA THR A 179 16.94 25.93 2.97
C THR A 179 18.13 26.23 3.89
N GLU A 180 18.24 25.55 5.01
CA GLU A 180 19.43 25.66 5.89
C GLU A 180 20.72 25.23 5.19
N PHE A 181 20.65 24.43 4.13
CA PHE A 181 21.79 23.93 3.36
C PHE A 181 21.98 24.62 2.01
N ARG A 182 21.04 25.45 1.56
CA ARG A 182 21.06 26.06 0.24
C ARG A 182 20.40 27.43 0.25
N GLN A 183 21.15 28.46 -0.20
CA GLN A 183 20.59 29.78 -0.49
C GLN A 183 19.84 29.79 -1.84
N ALA A 184 18.74 30.50 -1.91
CA ALA A 184 18.03 30.76 -3.17
C ALA A 184 18.98 31.42 -4.16
N LYS A 185 18.84 31.08 -5.43
CA LYS A 185 19.48 31.80 -6.53
C LYS A 185 18.53 32.91 -6.97
N GLU A 186 19.06 34.13 -7.11
CA GLU A 186 18.34 35.24 -7.70
C GLU A 186 17.99 34.97 -9.18
#